data_2542dbd58828d3cd37e0e55c10dc5bcb
#
_entry.id   2542dbd58828d3cd37e0e55c10dc5bcb
#
_cell.length_a   1.000
_cell.length_b   1.000
_cell.length_c   1.000
_cell.angle_alpha   90.00
_cell.angle_beta   90.00
_cell.angle_gamma   90.00
#
_symmetry.space_group_name_H-M   'P 1'
#
loop_
_entity.id
_entity.type
_entity.pdbx_description
1 polymer ?
#
loop_
_entity_poly.entity_id
_entity_poly.type
_entity_poly.pdbx_seq_one_letter_code
_entity_poly.pdbx_strand_id
1 'polypeptide(L)'
;MVQSYDVIVIGAGHAGCEAASAAARRGCRTLLVTMDMTKFAAMSCNPAIGGVAKGQIVREIDALGGETGIVTDLSTIQFRMLNRSKGAAMWSPRAQCDKAQFSAEWRHRLENRENLFIWQDSVTDILFTHEGGKPCVKGIKTQMGVEFEAKTIVLTAGTFLSGLMHCGRNNAGGGRAGDAASYGVTESLVNKGVEVGRMKTGTPARLDARTIDFSILDEQPGDENPSKFSFSDETEPVREQLPCYLVYTSQEVHNTLRTGFEDSPLFNGTIKGIGPRYCPSIEDKLRTFADKEQHQLFLEPEGRTTNEYYLNGFSSSLPYEVQLSALHQIKGLERVHAYRTGYAIEYDYFPPTQLKHSLESKLIDNLYFAGQVNGTTGYEEAAAQGLLAGINASLRVEGAEPIVLQRDEAYIGVLIDDLVMKGVDEPYRMFTSRAEYRILLRQDNADRRLTPLGYKLGLISEQRYQKYNEKISRVDSLISYCRTQSAKICEIQNYLISLGLPELSHGKKIFDLALRNDLTLAGLVGALPKLAKFVSENEITAADIEEAEIEIKYSGYIERERQVAEKLHRLENITIPEGFDYSSMQSLTIEARQKLNRIRPTTIGQASRIPGVSPADVNVLLVKFGR
;
A
#
# COMPACT_ATOMS: atom_id res chain seq x y z
N MET A 1 -25.17 30.58 5.97
CA MET A 1 -25.51 29.51 4.98
C MET A 1 -24.54 28.37 5.21
N VAL A 2 -25.03 27.18 5.56
CA VAL A 2 -24.17 25.98 5.68
C VAL A 2 -23.80 25.55 4.25
N GLN A 3 -22.50 25.31 4.00
CA GLN A 3 -22.03 24.85 2.70
C GLN A 3 -22.24 23.32 2.62
N SER A 4 -22.79 22.85 1.50
CA SER A 4 -23.07 21.43 1.26
C SER A 4 -22.14 20.86 0.18
N TYR A 5 -21.66 19.64 0.41
CA TYR A 5 -20.78 18.89 -0.47
C TYR A 5 -21.37 17.49 -0.74
N ASP A 6 -20.94 16.85 -1.82
CA ASP A 6 -21.28 15.46 -2.08
C ASP A 6 -20.44 14.52 -1.20
N VAL A 7 -19.14 14.78 -1.14
CA VAL A 7 -18.17 14.00 -0.36
C VAL A 7 -17.35 14.92 0.54
N ILE A 8 -17.23 14.60 1.82
CA ILE A 8 -16.24 15.23 2.71
C ILE A 8 -15.18 14.18 3.08
N VAL A 9 -13.91 14.53 2.89
CA VAL A 9 -12.75 13.70 3.30
C VAL A 9 -12.08 14.35 4.50
N ILE A 10 -11.95 13.62 5.61
CA ILE A 10 -11.36 14.09 6.86
C ILE A 10 -9.91 13.61 6.96
N GLY A 11 -8.96 14.52 6.82
CA GLY A 11 -7.51 14.26 6.85
C GLY A 11 -6.88 14.19 5.46
N ALA A 12 -5.77 14.90 5.26
CA ALA A 12 -5.01 14.94 4.00
C ALA A 12 -3.72 14.11 4.06
N GLY A 13 -3.76 12.93 4.70
CA GLY A 13 -2.74 11.90 4.59
C GLY A 13 -2.82 11.17 3.24
N HIS A 14 -2.00 10.13 3.03
CA HIS A 14 -1.99 9.36 1.78
C HIS A 14 -3.38 8.85 1.37
N ALA A 15 -4.17 8.35 2.33
CA ALA A 15 -5.54 7.91 2.07
C ALA A 15 -6.45 9.08 1.69
N GLY A 16 -6.37 10.20 2.40
CA GLY A 16 -7.24 11.35 2.14
C GLY A 16 -6.95 12.03 0.81
N CYS A 17 -5.69 12.12 0.42
CA CYS A 17 -5.29 12.69 -0.88
C CYS A 17 -5.86 11.85 -2.04
N GLU A 18 -5.72 10.53 -2.00
CA GLU A 18 -6.29 9.65 -3.01
C GLU A 18 -7.83 9.67 -3.02
N ALA A 19 -8.46 9.63 -1.83
CA ALA A 19 -9.92 9.65 -1.72
C ALA A 19 -10.52 10.95 -2.29
N ALA A 20 -9.94 12.09 -1.93
CA ALA A 20 -10.40 13.39 -2.39
C ALA A 20 -10.19 13.58 -3.89
N SER A 21 -9.02 13.20 -4.42
CA SER A 21 -8.74 13.23 -5.84
C SER A 21 -9.71 12.35 -6.63
N ALA A 22 -9.95 11.11 -6.17
CA ALA A 22 -10.84 10.17 -6.84
C ALA A 22 -12.29 10.68 -6.88
N ALA A 23 -12.83 11.13 -5.75
CA ALA A 23 -14.20 11.63 -5.67
C ALA A 23 -14.41 12.89 -6.56
N ALA A 24 -13.47 13.84 -6.52
CA ALA A 24 -13.53 15.06 -7.32
C ALA A 24 -13.44 14.77 -8.84
N ARG A 25 -12.55 13.84 -9.25
CA ARG A 25 -12.42 13.44 -10.68
C ARG A 25 -13.66 12.73 -11.20
N ARG A 26 -14.41 12.07 -10.34
CA ARG A 26 -15.71 11.51 -10.69
C ARG A 26 -16.86 12.54 -10.72
N GLY A 27 -16.54 13.83 -10.58
CA GLY A 27 -17.49 14.92 -10.68
C GLY A 27 -18.20 15.27 -9.37
N CYS A 28 -17.87 14.62 -8.25
CA CYS A 28 -18.45 14.99 -6.95
C CYS A 28 -17.86 16.29 -6.43
N ARG A 29 -18.72 17.19 -5.94
CA ARG A 29 -18.30 18.36 -5.18
C ARG A 29 -17.70 17.90 -3.85
N THR A 30 -16.37 17.91 -3.75
CA THR A 30 -15.61 17.28 -2.67
C THR A 30 -14.96 18.34 -1.78
N LEU A 31 -15.04 18.18 -0.45
CA LEU A 31 -14.29 18.97 0.52
C LEU A 31 -13.23 18.09 1.19
N LEU A 32 -11.96 18.48 1.12
CA LEU A 32 -10.87 17.90 1.89
C LEU A 32 -10.55 18.78 3.10
N VAL A 33 -10.71 18.25 4.30
CA VAL A 33 -10.39 18.96 5.54
C VAL A 33 -9.08 18.47 6.10
N THR A 34 -8.15 19.38 6.37
CA THR A 34 -6.83 19.07 6.92
C THR A 34 -6.42 20.08 8.00
N MET A 35 -5.68 19.61 9.00
CA MET A 35 -5.16 20.47 10.05
C MET A 35 -4.04 21.40 9.55
N ASP A 36 -3.30 20.97 8.51
CA ASP A 36 -2.15 21.71 7.97
C ASP A 36 -2.02 21.52 6.46
N MET A 37 -2.24 22.60 5.71
CA MET A 37 -2.13 22.62 4.24
C MET A 37 -0.69 22.51 3.72
N THR A 38 0.32 22.52 4.57
CA THR A 38 1.72 22.31 4.17
C THR A 38 2.14 20.84 4.19
N LYS A 39 1.25 19.92 4.63
CA LYS A 39 1.57 18.53 4.96
C LYS A 39 0.69 17.50 4.23
N PHE A 40 0.33 17.75 2.97
CA PHE A 40 -0.39 16.77 2.16
C PHE A 40 0.42 15.49 1.99
N ALA A 41 -0.19 14.34 2.24
CA ALA A 41 0.42 13.01 2.17
C ALA A 41 1.83 12.96 2.81
N ALA A 42 2.03 13.68 3.92
CA ALA A 42 3.35 13.80 4.53
C ALA A 42 3.91 12.45 4.96
N MET A 43 5.16 12.18 4.56
CA MET A 43 5.90 10.97 4.89
C MET A 43 6.44 11.04 6.33
N SER A 44 5.60 10.76 7.31
CA SER A 44 5.91 10.91 8.74
C SER A 44 6.98 9.96 9.25
N CYS A 45 7.14 8.82 8.60
CA CYS A 45 8.13 7.78 8.92
C CYS A 45 9.27 7.80 7.89
N ASN A 46 9.50 6.72 7.17
CA ASN A 46 10.56 6.61 6.18
C ASN A 46 10.27 7.44 4.90
N PRO A 47 11.32 7.91 4.20
CA PRO A 47 11.19 8.68 2.97
C PRO A 47 11.04 7.77 1.74
N ALA A 48 10.24 6.73 1.80
CA ALA A 48 10.17 5.76 0.72
C ALA A 48 8.75 5.28 0.43
N ILE A 49 8.47 5.06 -0.86
CA ILE A 49 7.24 4.45 -1.38
C ILE A 49 7.60 3.11 -2.04
N GLY A 50 6.74 2.11 -1.87
CA GLY A 50 6.92 0.79 -2.46
C GLY A 50 7.71 -0.18 -1.58
N GLY A 51 8.32 -1.16 -2.24
CA GLY A 51 8.94 -2.32 -1.60
C GLY A 51 8.09 -3.58 -1.74
N VAL A 52 8.48 -4.65 -1.03
CA VAL A 52 7.88 -5.98 -1.20
C VAL A 52 6.36 -5.95 -0.96
N ALA A 53 5.58 -6.37 -1.95
CA ALA A 53 4.14 -6.28 -2.08
C ALA A 53 3.56 -4.86 -2.18
N LYS A 54 4.22 -3.87 -1.61
CA LYS A 54 3.78 -2.48 -1.58
C LYS A 54 3.98 -1.80 -2.93
N GLY A 55 5.08 -2.10 -3.62
CA GLY A 55 5.30 -1.65 -4.99
C GLY A 55 4.21 -2.10 -5.95
N GLN A 56 3.72 -3.33 -5.77
CA GLN A 56 2.56 -3.85 -6.52
C GLN A 56 1.31 -3.01 -6.26
N ILE A 57 1.02 -2.68 -4.99
CA ILE A 57 -0.12 -1.83 -4.63
C ILE A 57 -0.03 -0.45 -5.30
N VAL A 58 1.14 0.19 -5.31
CA VAL A 58 1.30 1.50 -5.96
C VAL A 58 1.06 1.42 -7.47
N ARG A 59 1.54 0.34 -8.11
CA ARG A 59 1.25 0.09 -9.53
C ARG A 59 -0.23 -0.12 -9.79
N GLU A 60 -0.95 -0.78 -8.87
CA GLU A 60 -2.40 -0.97 -8.96
C GLU A 60 -3.17 0.33 -8.72
N ILE A 61 -2.74 1.16 -7.76
CA ILE A 61 -3.30 2.51 -7.55
C ILE A 61 -3.18 3.33 -8.84
N ASP A 62 -2.00 3.36 -9.45
CA ASP A 62 -1.75 4.08 -10.70
C ASP A 62 -2.58 3.52 -11.86
N ALA A 63 -2.66 2.21 -11.99
CA ALA A 63 -3.45 1.54 -13.03
C ALA A 63 -4.95 1.83 -12.93
N LEU A 64 -5.49 2.03 -11.71
CA LEU A 64 -6.86 2.49 -11.48
C LEU A 64 -7.05 3.98 -11.71
N GLY A 65 -5.96 4.73 -11.90
CA GLY A 65 -6.00 6.18 -12.10
C GLY A 65 -5.75 6.99 -10.83
N GLY A 66 -5.28 6.38 -9.73
CA GLY A 66 -4.76 7.10 -8.57
C GLY A 66 -3.47 7.85 -8.90
N GLU A 67 -3.02 8.71 -8.02
CA GLU A 67 -1.94 9.66 -8.28
C GLU A 67 -0.64 9.37 -7.50
N THR A 68 -0.68 8.47 -6.52
CA THR A 68 0.50 8.14 -5.68
C THR A 68 1.70 7.70 -6.53
N GLY A 69 1.49 6.92 -7.60
CA GLY A 69 2.54 6.50 -8.52
C GLY A 69 3.21 7.67 -9.22
N ILE A 70 2.42 8.59 -9.75
CA ILE A 70 2.89 9.80 -10.45
C ILE A 70 3.67 10.71 -9.48
N VAL A 71 3.11 11.01 -8.30
CA VAL A 71 3.76 11.85 -7.29
C VAL A 71 5.05 11.21 -6.78
N THR A 72 5.07 9.89 -6.66
CA THR A 72 6.29 9.14 -6.32
C THR A 72 7.38 9.37 -7.37
N ASP A 73 7.07 9.18 -8.65
CA ASP A 73 8.04 9.36 -9.73
C ASP A 73 8.60 10.79 -9.77
N LEU A 74 7.73 11.81 -9.62
CA LEU A 74 8.12 13.23 -9.62
C LEU A 74 9.03 13.61 -8.45
N SER A 75 8.95 12.90 -7.33
CA SER A 75 9.74 13.16 -6.11
C SER A 75 10.84 12.14 -5.86
N THR A 76 11.03 11.17 -6.74
CA THR A 76 12.03 10.10 -6.57
C THR A 76 13.45 10.66 -6.55
N ILE A 77 14.23 10.25 -5.55
CA ILE A 77 15.65 10.53 -5.42
C ILE A 77 16.52 9.28 -5.54
N GLN A 78 15.93 8.08 -5.41
CA GLN A 78 16.57 6.80 -5.70
C GLN A 78 15.51 5.76 -6.04
N PHE A 79 15.77 4.91 -7.03
CA PHE A 79 14.89 3.81 -7.41
C PHE A 79 15.62 2.47 -7.36
N ARG A 80 14.93 1.44 -6.87
CA ARG A 80 15.41 0.06 -6.88
C ARG A 80 14.27 -0.92 -7.16
N MET A 81 14.51 -1.86 -8.07
CA MET A 81 13.63 -3.02 -8.24
C MET A 81 14.09 -4.14 -7.30
N LEU A 82 13.36 -4.35 -6.21
CA LEU A 82 13.68 -5.39 -5.22
C LEU A 82 13.30 -6.79 -5.74
N ASN A 83 14.01 -7.81 -5.24
CA ASN A 83 13.76 -9.23 -5.54
C ASN A 83 13.93 -9.63 -7.02
N ARG A 84 14.74 -8.91 -7.81
CA ARG A 84 14.98 -9.27 -9.24
C ARG A 84 15.41 -10.74 -9.40
N SER A 85 16.23 -11.29 -8.50
CA SER A 85 16.71 -12.68 -8.53
C SER A 85 15.62 -13.73 -8.23
N LYS A 86 14.46 -13.30 -7.71
CA LYS A 86 13.36 -14.22 -7.33
C LYS A 86 12.27 -14.36 -8.42
N GLY A 87 12.47 -13.74 -9.57
CA GLY A 87 11.53 -13.76 -10.69
C GLY A 87 10.45 -12.67 -10.64
N ALA A 88 9.82 -12.42 -11.79
CA ALA A 88 8.91 -11.29 -12.01
C ALA A 88 7.72 -11.23 -11.04
N ALA A 89 7.20 -12.38 -10.60
CA ALA A 89 6.12 -12.43 -9.61
C ALA A 89 6.50 -11.83 -8.23
N MET A 90 7.80 -11.67 -7.96
CA MET A 90 8.33 -11.12 -6.71
C MET A 90 8.97 -9.74 -6.90
N TRP A 91 9.10 -9.26 -8.12
CA TRP A 91 9.65 -7.94 -8.41
C TRP A 91 8.81 -6.87 -7.75
N SER A 92 9.47 -6.00 -7.01
CA SER A 92 8.78 -5.02 -6.17
C SER A 92 9.52 -3.69 -6.27
N PRO A 93 8.97 -2.71 -7.01
CA PRO A 93 9.59 -1.39 -7.12
C PRO A 93 9.58 -0.66 -5.78
N ARG A 94 10.67 0.06 -5.50
CA ARG A 94 10.83 0.93 -4.33
C ARG A 94 11.55 2.21 -4.73
N ALA A 95 10.99 3.35 -4.35
CA ALA A 95 11.61 4.65 -4.51
C ALA A 95 11.87 5.30 -3.14
N GLN A 96 13.07 5.86 -2.97
CA GLN A 96 13.30 6.91 -1.97
C GLN A 96 12.81 8.22 -2.58
N CYS A 97 12.12 9.02 -1.78
CA CYS A 97 11.52 10.26 -2.23
C CYS A 97 12.07 11.47 -1.45
N ASP A 98 12.13 12.61 -2.10
CA ASP A 98 12.22 13.89 -1.43
C ASP A 98 10.86 14.18 -0.77
N LYS A 99 10.83 14.17 0.57
CA LYS A 99 9.59 14.34 1.34
C LYS A 99 8.91 15.68 1.11
N ALA A 100 9.70 16.74 0.99
CA ALA A 100 9.18 18.08 0.79
C ALA A 100 8.54 18.19 -0.60
N GLN A 101 9.22 17.68 -1.63
CA GLN A 101 8.72 17.64 -2.99
C GLN A 101 7.48 16.74 -3.09
N PHE A 102 7.47 15.57 -2.45
CA PHE A 102 6.30 14.68 -2.43
C PHE A 102 5.04 15.37 -1.91
N SER A 103 5.14 16.07 -0.76
CA SER A 103 4.01 16.83 -0.21
C SER A 103 3.63 18.03 -1.08
N ALA A 104 4.59 18.73 -1.66
CA ALA A 104 4.35 19.88 -2.55
C ALA A 104 3.64 19.45 -3.84
N GLU A 105 4.04 18.32 -4.45
CA GLU A 105 3.40 17.76 -5.65
C GLU A 105 1.95 17.33 -5.37
N TRP A 106 1.70 16.65 -4.25
CA TRP A 106 0.33 16.33 -3.83
C TRP A 106 -0.51 17.59 -3.65
N ARG A 107 0.02 18.59 -2.95
CA ARG A 107 -0.67 19.88 -2.77
C ARG A 107 -0.99 20.54 -4.09
N HIS A 108 -0.01 20.64 -4.99
CA HIS A 108 -0.18 21.23 -6.30
C HIS A 108 -1.30 20.55 -7.11
N ARG A 109 -1.31 19.21 -7.12
CA ARG A 109 -2.33 18.44 -7.85
C ARG A 109 -3.73 18.61 -7.26
N LEU A 110 -3.86 18.65 -5.93
CA LEU A 110 -5.15 18.78 -5.26
C LEU A 110 -5.70 20.22 -5.35
N GLU A 111 -4.87 21.25 -5.20
CA GLU A 111 -5.30 22.65 -5.34
C GLU A 111 -5.77 22.98 -6.76
N ASN A 112 -5.25 22.31 -7.78
CA ASN A 112 -5.65 22.49 -9.18
C ASN A 112 -6.71 21.49 -9.65
N ARG A 113 -7.29 20.68 -8.75
CA ARG A 113 -8.31 19.70 -9.09
C ARG A 113 -9.69 20.35 -9.16
N GLU A 114 -10.36 20.25 -10.31
CA GLU A 114 -11.77 20.64 -10.44
C GLU A 114 -12.64 19.88 -9.42
N ASN A 115 -13.69 20.51 -8.94
CA ASN A 115 -14.64 20.01 -7.95
C ASN A 115 -14.06 19.70 -6.56
N LEU A 116 -12.77 19.99 -6.32
CA LEU A 116 -12.13 19.81 -5.03
C LEU A 116 -11.94 21.15 -4.31
N PHE A 117 -12.41 21.19 -3.07
CA PHE A 117 -12.27 22.31 -2.16
C PHE A 117 -11.47 21.87 -0.94
N ILE A 118 -10.64 22.76 -0.40
CA ILE A 118 -9.77 22.44 0.73
C ILE A 118 -10.12 23.39 1.88
N TRP A 119 -10.21 22.84 3.09
CA TRP A 119 -10.43 23.60 4.31
C TRP A 119 -9.38 23.24 5.37
N GLN A 120 -8.73 24.26 5.92
CA GLN A 120 -7.75 24.06 6.96
C GLN A 120 -8.38 24.25 8.34
N ASP A 121 -8.67 23.15 9.01
CA ASP A 121 -9.12 23.08 10.40
C ASP A 121 -9.05 21.64 10.91
N SER A 122 -9.26 21.43 12.21
CA SER A 122 -9.45 20.10 12.80
C SER A 122 -10.93 19.76 12.88
N VAL A 123 -11.32 18.56 12.43
CA VAL A 123 -12.68 18.06 12.63
C VAL A 123 -12.80 17.53 14.05
N THR A 124 -13.83 17.98 14.76
CA THR A 124 -14.12 17.57 16.15
C THR A 124 -15.38 16.74 16.31
N ASP A 125 -16.28 16.75 15.31
CA ASP A 125 -17.52 15.99 15.38
C ASP A 125 -18.01 15.57 13.99
N ILE A 126 -18.68 14.42 13.92
CA ILE A 126 -19.45 13.97 12.76
C ILE A 126 -20.92 14.11 13.08
N LEU A 127 -21.64 14.84 12.23
CA LEU A 127 -23.07 15.11 12.41
C LEU A 127 -23.89 14.00 11.75
N PHE A 128 -24.95 13.56 12.43
CA PHE A 128 -25.80 12.45 11.99
C PHE A 128 -27.26 12.83 11.89
N THR A 129 -27.98 12.16 10.98
CA THR A 129 -29.44 12.07 10.95
C THR A 129 -29.90 10.70 11.45
N HIS A 130 -31.16 10.60 11.83
CA HIS A 130 -31.80 9.35 12.28
C HIS A 130 -32.98 8.98 11.36
N GLU A 131 -32.77 9.01 10.08
CA GLU A 131 -33.79 8.57 9.11
C GLU A 131 -33.75 7.04 8.97
N GLY A 132 -34.89 6.38 9.23
CA GLY A 132 -35.02 4.94 8.99
C GLY A 132 -34.45 4.00 10.07
N GLY A 133 -34.12 4.50 11.28
CA GLY A 133 -33.69 3.65 12.41
C GLY A 133 -32.18 3.36 12.48
N LYS A 134 -31.38 3.61 11.43
CA LYS A 134 -29.94 3.51 11.39
C LYS A 134 -29.33 4.93 11.27
N PRO A 135 -28.24 5.23 12.02
CA PRO A 135 -27.58 6.53 11.86
C PRO A 135 -27.02 6.68 10.45
N CYS A 136 -27.22 7.85 9.87
CA CYS A 136 -26.66 8.26 8.58
C CYS A 136 -25.88 9.55 8.76
N VAL A 137 -24.74 9.72 8.07
CA VAL A 137 -23.97 10.97 8.14
C VAL A 137 -24.78 12.13 7.55
N LYS A 138 -24.66 13.31 8.18
CA LYS A 138 -25.20 14.56 7.69
C LYS A 138 -24.12 15.58 7.34
N GLY A 139 -22.97 15.52 8.03
CA GLY A 139 -21.90 16.49 7.86
C GLY A 139 -20.85 16.40 8.95
N ILE A 140 -20.07 17.45 9.07
CA ILE A 140 -19.00 17.57 10.08
C ILE A 140 -19.06 18.91 10.78
N LYS A 141 -18.44 18.96 11.98
CA LYS A 141 -18.15 20.19 12.72
C LYS A 141 -16.65 20.30 12.96
N THR A 142 -16.11 21.48 12.77
CA THR A 142 -14.69 21.78 12.96
C THR A 142 -14.42 22.42 14.33
N GLN A 143 -13.15 22.50 14.72
CA GLN A 143 -12.71 23.09 15.98
C GLN A 143 -13.08 24.57 16.09
N MET A 144 -13.06 25.30 14.96
CA MET A 144 -13.48 26.70 14.93
C MET A 144 -15.02 26.86 14.89
N GLY A 145 -15.78 25.76 15.03
CA GLY A 145 -17.24 25.76 15.08
C GLY A 145 -17.93 25.85 13.72
N VAL A 146 -17.19 25.72 12.62
CA VAL A 146 -17.78 25.70 11.28
C VAL A 146 -18.41 24.35 11.00
N GLU A 147 -19.61 24.34 10.46
CA GLU A 147 -20.33 23.14 10.06
C GLU A 147 -20.45 23.05 8.54
N PHE A 148 -20.20 21.84 8.00
CA PHE A 148 -20.36 21.50 6.59
C PHE A 148 -21.29 20.31 6.45
N GLU A 149 -22.22 20.36 5.51
CA GLU A 149 -23.08 19.23 5.17
C GLU A 149 -22.46 18.35 4.10
N ALA A 150 -22.69 17.03 4.17
CA ALA A 150 -22.23 16.07 3.19
C ALA A 150 -23.23 14.93 2.98
N LYS A 151 -23.26 14.38 1.76
CA LYS A 151 -23.98 13.14 1.45
C LYS A 151 -23.19 11.91 1.93
N THR A 152 -21.86 11.94 1.80
CA THR A 152 -20.95 10.88 2.24
C THR A 152 -19.70 11.47 2.91
N ILE A 153 -19.12 10.72 3.85
CA ILE A 153 -17.90 11.10 4.57
C ILE A 153 -16.87 9.98 4.48
N VAL A 154 -15.60 10.34 4.22
CA VAL A 154 -14.44 9.42 4.27
C VAL A 154 -13.52 9.84 5.40
N LEU A 155 -13.37 9.02 6.44
CA LEU A 155 -12.48 9.24 7.57
C LEU A 155 -11.10 8.67 7.31
N THR A 156 -10.07 9.53 7.29
CA THR A 156 -8.67 9.17 6.99
C THR A 156 -7.68 9.79 7.98
N ALA A 157 -8.04 9.82 9.27
CA ALA A 157 -7.35 10.60 10.30
C ALA A 157 -5.95 10.09 10.73
N GLY A 158 -5.46 8.99 10.17
CA GLY A 158 -4.10 8.50 10.40
C GLY A 158 -3.82 8.17 11.88
N THR A 159 -2.75 8.75 12.43
CA THR A 159 -2.34 8.60 13.84
C THR A 159 -2.83 9.74 14.76
N PHE A 160 -3.78 10.55 14.28
CA PHE A 160 -4.13 11.80 14.96
C PHE A 160 -5.24 11.66 15.99
N LEU A 161 -6.17 10.68 15.84
CA LEU A 161 -7.26 10.48 16.80
C LEU A 161 -6.72 10.02 18.15
N SER A 162 -6.91 10.87 19.18
CA SER A 162 -6.38 10.68 20.53
C SER A 162 -4.88 10.34 20.52
N GLY A 163 -4.13 10.94 19.60
CA GLY A 163 -2.71 10.66 19.38
C GLY A 163 -1.87 11.02 20.60
N LEU A 164 -1.00 10.08 21.02
CA LEU A 164 -0.11 10.26 22.19
C LEU A 164 1.28 9.74 21.87
N MET A 165 2.25 10.64 21.85
CA MET A 165 3.66 10.33 21.61
C MET A 165 4.37 9.99 22.90
N HIS A 166 5.31 9.03 22.87
CA HIS A 166 6.08 8.55 24.00
C HIS A 166 7.58 8.53 23.68
N CYS A 167 8.41 9.07 24.60
CA CYS A 167 9.86 9.00 24.58
C CYS A 167 10.36 8.82 26.02
N GLY A 168 10.83 7.63 26.38
CA GLY A 168 11.09 7.26 27.76
C GLY A 168 9.83 7.40 28.62
N ARG A 169 9.95 8.05 29.75
CA ARG A 169 8.83 8.36 30.66
C ARG A 169 8.01 9.59 30.24
N ASN A 170 8.48 10.35 29.25
CA ASN A 170 7.79 11.55 28.79
C ASN A 170 6.75 11.18 27.73
N ASN A 171 5.61 11.87 27.77
CA ASN A 171 4.59 11.79 26.75
C ASN A 171 4.04 13.17 26.39
N ALA A 172 3.53 13.28 25.17
CA ALA A 172 2.91 14.50 24.67
C ALA A 172 1.77 14.17 23.71
N GLY A 173 0.63 14.86 23.85
CA GLY A 173 -0.47 14.75 22.89
C GLY A 173 -0.03 15.24 21.52
N GLY A 174 -0.26 14.42 20.48
CA GLY A 174 0.07 14.76 19.11
C GLY A 174 -0.09 13.56 18.18
N GLY A 175 -0.41 13.82 16.93
CA GLY A 175 -0.46 12.77 15.89
C GLY A 175 0.90 12.48 15.28
N ARG A 176 1.82 13.43 15.41
CA ARG A 176 3.20 13.40 14.90
C ARG A 176 3.99 14.51 15.60
N ALA A 177 5.33 14.39 15.65
CA ALA A 177 6.17 15.45 16.24
C ALA A 177 5.89 16.81 15.56
N GLY A 178 5.52 17.80 16.37
CA GLY A 178 5.16 19.15 15.94
C GLY A 178 3.70 19.33 15.51
N ASP A 179 2.86 18.29 15.53
CA ASP A 179 1.45 18.37 15.15
C ASP A 179 0.54 17.93 16.32
N ALA A 180 -0.55 18.67 16.53
CA ALA A 180 -1.53 18.38 17.56
C ALA A 180 -2.27 17.06 17.32
N ALA A 181 -2.82 16.47 18.39
CA ALA A 181 -3.80 15.39 18.28
C ALA A 181 -5.19 15.94 17.92
N SER A 182 -6.05 15.08 17.35
CA SER A 182 -7.45 15.38 17.09
C SER A 182 -8.32 14.64 18.10
N TYR A 183 -9.32 15.33 18.65
CA TYR A 183 -10.26 14.83 19.66
C TYR A 183 -11.70 15.06 19.20
N GLY A 184 -12.64 14.29 19.75
CA GLY A 184 -14.08 14.43 19.56
C GLY A 184 -14.65 13.47 18.52
N VAL A 185 -13.96 13.23 17.39
CA VAL A 185 -14.42 12.32 16.33
C VAL A 185 -14.58 10.88 16.85
N THR A 186 -13.63 10.38 17.64
CA THR A 186 -13.73 9.03 18.24
C THR A 186 -14.95 8.91 19.13
N GLU A 187 -15.17 9.86 20.01
CA GLU A 187 -16.30 9.90 20.93
C GLU A 187 -17.63 9.96 20.17
N SER A 188 -17.69 10.76 19.12
CA SER A 188 -18.85 10.87 18.23
C SER A 188 -19.23 9.52 17.63
N LEU A 189 -18.25 8.74 17.16
CA LEU A 189 -18.44 7.41 16.58
C LEU A 189 -18.80 6.34 17.62
N VAL A 190 -18.11 6.34 18.76
CA VAL A 190 -18.38 5.41 19.88
C VAL A 190 -19.82 5.58 20.40
N ASN A 191 -20.33 6.82 20.49
CA ASN A 191 -21.71 7.12 20.86
C ASN A 191 -22.75 6.55 19.86
N LYS A 192 -22.30 6.14 18.65
CA LYS A 192 -23.13 5.45 17.65
C LYS A 192 -22.88 3.94 17.61
N GLY A 193 -22.13 3.40 18.56
CA GLY A 193 -21.87 1.97 18.70
C GLY A 193 -20.67 1.45 17.90
N VAL A 194 -19.84 2.33 17.35
CA VAL A 194 -18.61 1.92 16.66
C VAL A 194 -17.57 1.47 17.69
N GLU A 195 -17.03 0.27 17.53
CA GLU A 195 -15.95 -0.25 18.37
C GLU A 195 -14.65 0.50 18.05
N VAL A 196 -13.89 0.84 19.09
CA VAL A 196 -12.58 1.49 18.99
C VAL A 196 -11.53 0.68 19.74
N GLY A 197 -10.29 0.68 19.24
CA GLY A 197 -9.13 0.11 19.91
C GLY A 197 -7.94 1.06 19.82
N ARG A 198 -6.82 0.66 20.45
CA ARG A 198 -5.56 1.43 20.42
C ARG A 198 -4.50 0.65 19.69
N MET A 199 -3.81 1.29 18.75
CA MET A 199 -2.63 0.77 18.08
C MET A 199 -1.42 1.67 18.31
N LYS A 200 -0.23 1.09 18.12
CA LYS A 200 1.05 1.79 18.29
C LYS A 200 1.89 1.65 17.02
N THR A 201 2.57 2.72 16.65
CA THR A 201 3.69 2.70 15.72
C THR A 201 4.86 3.49 16.28
N GLY A 202 5.95 3.65 15.54
CA GLY A 202 7.10 4.42 16.01
C GLY A 202 7.97 4.89 14.85
N THR A 203 8.89 5.79 15.17
CA THR A 203 9.85 6.37 14.23
C THR A 203 11.20 6.55 14.91
N PRO A 204 12.34 6.43 14.18
CA PRO A 204 13.66 6.73 14.72
C PRO A 204 13.93 8.22 14.82
N ALA A 205 15.03 8.56 15.48
CA ALA A 205 15.61 9.90 15.45
C ALA A 205 15.89 10.35 14.00
N ARG A 206 15.94 11.67 13.80
CA ARG A 206 16.41 12.28 12.55
C ARG A 206 17.80 12.85 12.77
N LEU A 207 18.70 12.51 11.86
CA LEU A 207 20.13 12.77 12.01
C LEU A 207 20.59 13.88 11.07
N ASP A 208 21.56 14.69 11.54
CA ASP A 208 22.19 15.75 10.76
C ASP A 208 23.37 15.18 9.95
N ALA A 209 23.23 15.10 8.63
CA ALA A 209 24.24 14.61 7.70
C ALA A 209 25.62 15.26 7.87
N ARG A 210 25.68 16.52 8.26
CA ARG A 210 26.95 17.26 8.46
C ARG A 210 27.81 16.66 9.57
N THR A 211 27.22 15.82 10.42
CA THR A 211 27.87 15.20 11.58
C THR A 211 28.09 13.69 11.42
N ILE A 212 27.79 13.16 10.23
CA ILE A 212 27.98 11.76 9.85
C ILE A 212 29.24 11.62 9.02
N ASP A 213 30.08 10.65 9.33
CA ASP A 213 31.25 10.31 8.53
C ASP A 213 30.90 9.27 7.45
N PHE A 214 30.40 9.76 6.31
CA PHE A 214 30.04 8.91 5.17
C PHE A 214 31.25 8.21 4.51
N SER A 215 32.47 8.71 4.73
CA SER A 215 33.67 8.18 4.04
C SER A 215 34.03 6.75 4.43
N ILE A 216 33.51 6.28 5.56
CA ILE A 216 33.77 4.95 6.09
C ILE A 216 32.55 4.01 6.04
N LEU A 217 31.46 4.47 5.40
CA LEU A 217 30.20 3.71 5.30
C LEU A 217 30.05 3.06 3.93
N ASP A 218 29.41 1.90 3.91
CA ASP A 218 29.08 1.20 2.66
C ASP A 218 27.92 1.91 1.96
N GLU A 219 28.19 2.36 0.74
CA GLU A 219 27.21 3.02 -0.11
C GLU A 219 26.25 2.00 -0.75
N GLN A 220 24.96 2.32 -0.74
CA GLN A 220 23.93 1.55 -1.44
C GLN A 220 23.31 2.40 -2.54
N PRO A 221 23.79 2.27 -3.80
CA PRO A 221 23.28 3.02 -4.94
C PRO A 221 21.88 2.51 -5.36
N GLY A 222 21.20 3.32 -6.16
CA GLY A 222 20.01 2.90 -6.91
C GLY A 222 20.36 1.98 -8.08
N ASP A 223 19.32 1.52 -8.79
CA ASP A 223 19.49 0.73 -10.01
C ASP A 223 20.18 1.59 -11.10
N GLU A 224 21.11 1.03 -11.87
CA GLU A 224 21.78 1.72 -12.98
C GLU A 224 20.80 2.15 -14.08
N ASN A 225 19.80 1.30 -14.34
CA ASN A 225 18.70 1.55 -15.26
C ASN A 225 17.40 1.57 -14.47
N PRO A 226 17.06 2.70 -13.82
CA PRO A 226 15.87 2.79 -13.01
C PRO A 226 14.61 2.73 -13.87
N SER A 227 13.57 2.09 -13.35
CA SER A 227 12.22 2.17 -13.86
C SER A 227 11.44 3.27 -13.13
N LYS A 228 10.13 3.34 -13.34
CA LYS A 228 9.22 4.24 -12.66
C LYS A 228 7.97 3.50 -12.17
N PHE A 229 7.17 4.14 -11.31
CA PHE A 229 5.93 3.57 -10.81
C PHE A 229 4.76 3.75 -11.77
N SER A 230 4.62 4.95 -12.33
CA SER A 230 3.46 5.26 -13.16
C SER A 230 3.53 4.66 -14.56
N PHE A 231 2.38 4.18 -15.04
CA PHE A 231 2.18 3.83 -16.45
C PHE A 231 1.93 5.06 -17.34
N SER A 232 1.75 6.25 -16.74
CA SER A 232 1.54 7.50 -17.46
C SER A 232 2.83 8.04 -18.07
N ASP A 233 2.75 8.67 -19.24
CA ASP A 233 3.86 9.41 -19.85
C ASP A 233 4.07 10.80 -19.21
N GLU A 234 3.33 11.13 -18.18
CA GLU A 234 3.49 12.37 -17.40
C GLU A 234 4.80 12.39 -16.61
N THR A 235 5.38 11.22 -16.37
CA THR A 235 6.61 11.05 -15.58
C THR A 235 7.68 10.29 -16.35
N GLU A 236 8.93 10.53 -15.96
CA GLU A 236 10.11 9.84 -16.47
C GLU A 236 10.86 9.13 -15.32
N PRO A 237 11.64 8.08 -15.60
CA PRO A 237 12.55 7.51 -14.61
C PRO A 237 13.53 8.54 -14.06
N VAL A 238 13.86 8.43 -12.77
CA VAL A 238 14.83 9.32 -12.12
C VAL A 238 16.20 9.24 -12.82
N ARG A 239 16.80 10.41 -13.14
CA ARG A 239 18.10 10.49 -13.83
C ARG A 239 19.27 10.58 -12.84
N GLU A 240 19.15 11.44 -11.83
CA GLU A 240 20.17 11.64 -10.81
C GLU A 240 19.73 11.02 -9.50
N GLN A 241 20.49 10.06 -9.00
CA GLN A 241 20.13 9.32 -7.80
C GLN A 241 21.06 9.68 -6.63
N LEU A 242 20.48 9.73 -5.43
CA LEU A 242 21.22 9.83 -4.17
C LEU A 242 21.35 8.44 -3.55
N PRO A 243 22.54 8.06 -3.03
CA PRO A 243 22.70 6.78 -2.35
C PRO A 243 22.09 6.78 -0.96
N CYS A 244 21.74 5.57 -0.48
CA CYS A 244 21.61 5.27 0.93
C CYS A 244 22.92 4.69 1.46
N TYR A 245 23.08 4.61 2.77
CA TYR A 245 24.28 4.04 3.39
C TYR A 245 23.90 2.96 4.41
N LEU A 246 24.77 1.97 4.52
CA LEU A 246 24.63 0.88 5.48
C LEU A 246 25.39 1.18 6.76
N VAL A 247 24.75 0.98 7.89
CA VAL A 247 25.37 1.00 9.22
C VAL A 247 24.87 -0.19 10.04
N TYR A 248 25.60 -0.57 11.07
CA TYR A 248 25.30 -1.74 11.87
C TYR A 248 25.37 -1.40 13.35
N THR A 249 24.47 -1.98 14.14
CA THR A 249 24.61 -1.98 15.59
C THR A 249 25.71 -2.97 16.00
N SER A 250 26.21 -2.83 17.22
CA SER A 250 27.16 -3.75 17.85
C SER A 250 26.62 -4.20 19.21
N GLN A 251 27.31 -5.14 19.85
CA GLN A 251 26.96 -5.56 21.21
C GLN A 251 27.04 -4.40 22.22
N GLU A 252 27.95 -3.44 22.01
CA GLU A 252 28.05 -2.24 22.84
C GLU A 252 26.82 -1.37 22.71
N VAL A 253 26.37 -1.11 21.46
CA VAL A 253 25.11 -0.42 21.17
C VAL A 253 23.93 -1.10 21.86
N HIS A 254 23.87 -2.46 21.78
CA HIS A 254 22.81 -3.25 22.39
C HIS A 254 22.83 -3.12 23.93
N ASN A 255 24.01 -3.14 24.55
CA ASN A 255 24.15 -3.00 25.99
C ASN A 255 23.69 -1.61 26.47
N THR A 256 24.06 -0.56 25.71
CA THR A 256 23.61 0.80 25.99
C THR A 256 22.09 0.93 25.86
N LEU A 257 21.47 0.40 24.81
CA LEU A 257 20.02 0.42 24.66
C LEU A 257 19.28 -0.30 25.78
N ARG A 258 19.83 -1.42 26.28
CA ARG A 258 19.25 -2.19 27.40
C ARG A 258 19.19 -1.39 28.72
N THR A 259 20.08 -0.42 28.93
CA THR A 259 20.03 0.44 30.13
C THR A 259 18.75 1.26 30.23
N GLY A 260 18.09 1.53 29.10
CA GLY A 260 16.83 2.29 29.06
C GLY A 260 15.57 1.44 29.14
N PHE A 261 15.65 0.11 29.27
CA PHE A 261 14.48 -0.77 29.19
C PHE A 261 13.47 -0.56 30.32
N GLU A 262 13.90 -0.19 31.52
CA GLU A 262 13.00 0.13 32.64
C GLU A 262 12.19 1.41 32.39
N ASP A 263 12.73 2.32 31.59
CA ASP A 263 12.09 3.56 31.21
C ASP A 263 11.34 3.47 29.87
N SER A 264 11.38 2.30 29.22
CA SER A 264 10.69 2.07 27.96
C SER A 264 9.17 2.01 28.17
N PRO A 265 8.38 2.87 27.50
CA PRO A 265 6.92 2.83 27.60
C PRO A 265 6.32 1.53 27.07
N LEU A 266 7.07 0.78 26.24
CA LEU A 266 6.69 -0.55 25.74
C LEU A 266 6.81 -1.63 26.82
N PHE A 267 7.79 -1.52 27.72
CA PHE A 267 8.10 -2.56 28.70
C PHE A 267 7.54 -2.25 30.08
N ASN A 268 7.35 -0.99 30.44
CA ASN A 268 6.77 -0.58 31.71
C ASN A 268 5.21 -0.58 31.72
N GLY A 269 4.57 -0.95 30.63
CA GLY A 269 3.11 -1.05 30.52
C GLY A 269 2.38 0.28 30.29
N THR A 270 3.09 1.37 30.03
CA THR A 270 2.47 2.69 29.70
C THR A 270 1.75 2.59 28.36
N ILE A 271 2.39 2.03 27.33
CA ILE A 271 1.76 1.76 26.02
C ILE A 271 0.88 0.52 26.14
N LYS A 272 -0.40 0.69 25.84
CA LYS A 272 -1.40 -0.39 25.80
C LYS A 272 -1.64 -0.89 24.38
N GLY A 273 -1.32 -0.07 23.37
CA GLY A 273 -1.49 -0.39 21.96
C GLY A 273 -0.51 -1.45 21.46
N ILE A 274 -0.96 -2.32 20.57
CA ILE A 274 -0.13 -3.35 19.94
C ILE A 274 0.68 -2.71 18.81
N GLY A 275 1.99 -3.00 18.78
CA GLY A 275 2.91 -2.51 17.76
C GLY A 275 3.03 -3.42 16.54
N PRO A 276 3.56 -2.93 15.41
CA PRO A 276 3.70 -3.71 14.18
C PRO A 276 4.81 -4.77 14.30
N ARG A 277 4.48 -6.02 14.04
CA ARG A 277 5.40 -7.17 14.07
C ARG A 277 6.58 -7.05 13.10
N TYR A 278 6.36 -6.45 11.94
CA TYR A 278 7.34 -6.40 10.83
C TYR A 278 8.12 -5.08 10.72
N CYS A 279 7.89 -4.15 11.64
CA CYS A 279 8.71 -2.96 11.85
C CYS A 279 8.88 -2.76 13.35
N PRO A 280 9.50 -3.76 14.03
CA PRO A 280 9.69 -3.67 15.47
C PRO A 280 10.63 -2.50 15.78
N SER A 281 10.46 -1.90 16.95
CA SER A 281 11.42 -0.96 17.49
C SER A 281 12.76 -1.67 17.74
N ILE A 282 13.83 -0.91 17.91
CA ILE A 282 15.14 -1.51 18.19
C ILE A 282 15.11 -2.28 19.52
N GLU A 283 14.40 -1.79 20.53
CA GLU A 283 14.21 -2.47 21.79
C GLU A 283 13.44 -3.80 21.64
N ASP A 284 12.43 -3.88 20.78
CA ASP A 284 11.72 -5.12 20.45
C ASP A 284 12.63 -6.11 19.72
N LYS A 285 13.51 -5.63 18.82
CA LYS A 285 14.49 -6.47 18.14
C LYS A 285 15.47 -7.10 19.14
N LEU A 286 15.95 -6.31 20.08
CA LEU A 286 16.88 -6.78 21.12
C LEU A 286 16.27 -7.80 22.08
N ARG A 287 14.95 -7.79 22.24
CA ARG A 287 14.21 -8.79 23.02
C ARG A 287 13.93 -10.05 22.20
N THR A 288 13.44 -9.87 20.97
CA THR A 288 12.98 -10.98 20.12
C THR A 288 14.14 -11.74 19.48
N PHE A 289 15.24 -11.05 19.18
CA PHE A 289 16.44 -11.59 18.52
C PHE A 289 17.69 -11.34 19.39
N ALA A 290 17.60 -11.72 20.67
CA ALA A 290 18.63 -11.45 21.67
C ALA A 290 20.02 -12.02 21.30
N ASP A 291 20.05 -13.12 20.55
CA ASP A 291 21.27 -13.81 20.12
C ASP A 291 21.97 -13.14 18.91
N LYS A 292 21.35 -12.12 18.31
CA LYS A 292 21.97 -11.39 17.20
C LYS A 292 23.02 -10.42 17.73
N GLU A 293 24.26 -10.55 17.25
CA GLU A 293 25.36 -9.65 17.63
C GLU A 293 25.23 -8.26 17.00
N GLN A 294 24.56 -8.16 15.84
CA GLN A 294 24.36 -6.91 15.11
C GLN A 294 23.04 -6.89 14.36
N HIS A 295 22.51 -5.68 14.15
CA HIS A 295 21.37 -5.40 13.27
C HIS A 295 21.81 -4.43 12.18
N GLN A 296 21.45 -4.74 10.94
CA GLN A 296 21.64 -3.85 9.80
C GLN A 296 20.63 -2.71 9.85
N LEU A 297 21.13 -1.50 9.60
CA LEU A 297 20.37 -0.26 9.52
C LEU A 297 20.70 0.45 8.20
N PHE A 298 19.81 1.36 7.79
CA PHE A 298 20.00 2.15 6.58
C PHE A 298 19.89 3.64 6.92
N LEU A 299 20.88 4.42 6.50
CA LEU A 299 20.80 5.87 6.46
C LEU A 299 20.20 6.28 5.12
N GLU A 300 19.02 6.86 5.19
CA GLU A 300 18.21 7.25 4.03
C GLU A 300 18.05 8.77 3.99
N PRO A 301 18.48 9.47 2.92
CA PRO A 301 18.28 10.91 2.81
C PRO A 301 16.79 11.25 2.74
N GLU A 302 16.33 12.29 3.45
CA GLU A 302 14.94 12.73 3.44
C GLU A 302 14.61 13.72 2.30
N GLY A 303 15.61 14.13 1.50
CA GLY A 303 15.44 15.00 0.34
C GLY A 303 16.76 15.47 -0.25
N ARG A 304 16.68 16.18 -1.38
CA ARG A 304 17.85 16.71 -2.11
C ARG A 304 18.43 17.97 -1.46
N THR A 305 17.59 18.76 -0.81
CA THR A 305 17.92 20.09 -0.29
C THR A 305 17.97 20.16 1.23
N THR A 306 17.95 19.00 1.90
CA THR A 306 18.02 18.90 3.35
C THR A 306 19.21 18.07 3.81
N ASN A 307 19.75 18.39 5.00
CA ASN A 307 20.72 17.55 5.69
C ASN A 307 20.09 16.52 6.61
N GLU A 308 18.76 16.32 6.54
CA GLU A 308 18.04 15.39 7.39
C GLU A 308 18.13 13.96 6.82
N TYR A 309 18.60 13.03 7.67
CA TYR A 309 18.67 11.61 7.37
C TYR A 309 17.80 10.79 8.30
N TYR A 310 17.10 9.83 7.73
CA TYR A 310 16.30 8.82 8.42
C TYR A 310 17.15 7.58 8.69
N LEU A 311 17.16 7.10 9.94
CA LEU A 311 17.87 5.85 10.30
C LEU A 311 16.89 4.68 10.31
N ASN A 312 16.68 4.06 9.15
CA ASN A 312 15.75 2.95 9.01
C ASN A 312 16.24 1.72 9.81
N GLY A 313 15.33 1.16 10.60
CA GLY A 313 15.61 0.00 11.45
C GLY A 313 15.96 0.34 12.90
N PHE A 314 16.10 1.63 13.26
CA PHE A 314 16.41 2.11 14.61
C PHE A 314 15.24 2.87 15.25
N SER A 315 14.00 2.54 14.93
CA SER A 315 12.84 3.10 15.61
C SER A 315 12.91 2.80 17.10
N SER A 316 12.73 3.79 17.96
CA SER A 316 12.87 3.66 19.41
C SER A 316 11.92 4.58 20.16
N SER A 317 11.50 4.15 21.34
CA SER A 317 10.78 4.96 22.34
C SER A 317 11.56 5.11 23.65
N LEU A 318 12.81 4.68 23.68
CA LEU A 318 13.70 4.83 24.83
C LEU A 318 13.97 6.32 25.15
N PRO A 319 14.44 6.65 26.37
CA PRO A 319 14.87 8.01 26.70
C PRO A 319 15.87 8.55 25.67
N TYR A 320 15.80 9.86 25.40
CA TYR A 320 16.65 10.49 24.38
C TYR A 320 18.15 10.29 24.63
N GLU A 321 18.57 10.38 25.89
CA GLU A 321 19.97 10.21 26.29
C GLU A 321 20.49 8.81 25.95
N VAL A 322 19.65 7.78 26.12
CA VAL A 322 19.97 6.40 25.77
C VAL A 322 20.04 6.24 24.26
N GLN A 323 19.08 6.83 23.53
CA GLN A 323 19.10 6.80 22.06
C GLN A 323 20.39 7.46 21.52
N LEU A 324 20.74 8.66 22.01
CA LEU A 324 21.91 9.40 21.55
C LEU A 324 23.22 8.68 21.90
N SER A 325 23.34 8.17 23.14
CA SER A 325 24.51 7.41 23.57
C SER A 325 24.71 6.14 22.73
N ALA A 326 23.64 5.45 22.37
CA ALA A 326 23.68 4.28 21.50
C ALA A 326 24.07 4.66 20.06
N LEU A 327 23.57 5.77 19.53
CA LEU A 327 23.93 6.27 18.20
C LEU A 327 25.43 6.60 18.11
N HIS A 328 26.01 7.21 19.13
CA HIS A 328 27.45 7.55 19.19
C HIS A 328 28.39 6.32 19.23
N GLN A 329 27.86 5.13 19.42
CA GLN A 329 28.63 3.87 19.36
C GLN A 329 28.51 3.16 18.01
N ILE A 330 27.74 3.71 17.07
CA ILE A 330 27.62 3.19 15.72
C ILE A 330 28.72 3.80 14.87
N LYS A 331 29.46 2.98 14.12
CA LYS A 331 30.53 3.39 13.24
C LYS A 331 30.04 4.43 12.21
N GLY A 332 30.71 5.59 12.16
CA GLY A 332 30.34 6.72 11.31
C GLY A 332 29.33 7.68 11.95
N LEU A 333 28.79 7.36 13.13
CA LEU A 333 27.83 8.17 13.86
C LEU A 333 28.38 8.69 15.22
N GLU A 334 29.68 8.55 15.47
CA GLU A 334 30.32 8.85 16.78
C GLU A 334 30.11 10.30 17.24
N ARG A 335 29.88 11.20 16.30
CA ARG A 335 29.65 12.64 16.55
C ARG A 335 28.30 13.13 16.05
N VAL A 336 27.38 12.19 15.79
CA VAL A 336 26.10 12.52 15.17
C VAL A 336 25.26 13.44 16.07
N HIS A 337 24.71 14.48 15.46
CA HIS A 337 23.68 15.33 16.05
C HIS A 337 22.30 14.88 15.56
N ALA A 338 21.32 14.84 16.45
CA ALA A 338 19.94 14.53 16.09
C ALA A 338 19.09 15.80 16.04
N TYR A 339 18.37 16.03 14.94
CA TYR A 339 17.39 17.12 14.85
C TYR A 339 16.18 16.87 15.74
N ARG A 340 15.79 15.61 15.95
CA ARG A 340 14.72 15.17 16.85
C ARG A 340 14.89 13.72 17.28
N THR A 341 14.35 13.40 18.44
CA THR A 341 14.36 12.05 19.01
C THR A 341 13.48 11.08 18.23
N GLY A 342 13.77 9.80 18.33
CA GLY A 342 12.80 8.74 18.05
C GLY A 342 11.69 8.71 19.10
N TYR A 343 10.51 8.27 18.71
CA TYR A 343 9.36 8.14 19.62
C TYR A 343 8.40 7.06 19.15
N ALA A 344 7.62 6.52 20.08
CA ALA A 344 6.42 5.74 19.75
C ALA A 344 5.20 6.66 19.74
N ILE A 345 4.20 6.31 18.98
CA ILE A 345 2.89 6.97 18.97
C ILE A 345 1.78 5.95 19.11
N GLU A 346 0.87 6.19 20.05
CA GLU A 346 -0.41 5.51 20.18
C GLU A 346 -1.54 6.36 19.60
N TYR A 347 -2.52 5.69 19.00
CA TYR A 347 -3.65 6.35 18.36
C TYR A 347 -4.87 5.42 18.31
N ASP A 348 -6.06 6.01 18.15
CA ASP A 348 -7.28 5.25 17.99
C ASP A 348 -7.38 4.64 16.61
N TYR A 349 -7.83 3.38 16.54
CA TYR A 349 -8.22 2.71 15.31
C TYR A 349 -9.59 2.03 15.48
N PHE A 350 -10.26 1.78 14.39
CA PHE A 350 -11.55 1.13 14.37
C PHE A 350 -11.40 -0.27 13.75
N PRO A 351 -11.76 -1.36 14.49
CA PRO A 351 -11.65 -2.72 13.95
C PRO A 351 -12.31 -2.83 12.57
N PRO A 352 -11.56 -3.18 11.50
CA PRO A 352 -12.07 -3.14 10.13
C PRO A 352 -13.14 -4.19 9.82
N THR A 353 -13.36 -5.16 10.72
CA THR A 353 -14.49 -6.10 10.63
C THR A 353 -15.87 -5.42 10.70
N GLN A 354 -15.92 -4.17 11.16
CA GLN A 354 -17.10 -3.32 11.15
C GLN A 354 -17.40 -2.67 9.78
N LEU A 355 -16.55 -2.92 8.78
CA LEU A 355 -16.68 -2.39 7.43
C LEU A 355 -17.21 -3.43 6.46
N LYS A 356 -17.90 -2.95 5.42
CA LYS A 356 -18.16 -3.69 4.19
C LYS A 356 -16.88 -3.71 3.33
N HIS A 357 -16.81 -4.57 2.32
CA HIS A 357 -15.68 -4.60 1.36
C HIS A 357 -15.56 -3.30 0.54
N SER A 358 -16.61 -2.49 0.48
CA SER A 358 -16.59 -1.13 -0.07
C SER A 358 -15.90 -0.11 0.83
N LEU A 359 -15.46 -0.51 2.03
CA LEU A 359 -14.96 0.32 3.14
C LEU A 359 -16.02 1.21 3.80
N GLU A 360 -17.29 1.06 3.46
CA GLU A 360 -18.41 1.68 4.16
C GLU A 360 -18.67 1.00 5.52
N SER A 361 -19.04 1.78 6.52
CA SER A 361 -19.44 1.25 7.83
C SER A 361 -20.68 0.35 7.74
N LYS A 362 -20.65 -0.77 8.46
CA LYS A 362 -21.85 -1.61 8.66
C LYS A 362 -22.86 -0.97 9.62
N LEU A 363 -22.42 -0.04 10.47
CA LEU A 363 -23.22 0.57 11.54
C LEU A 363 -23.79 1.94 11.18
N ILE A 364 -23.09 2.70 10.35
CA ILE A 364 -23.43 4.08 9.98
C ILE A 364 -23.44 4.18 8.45
N ASP A 365 -24.58 4.58 7.90
CA ASP A 365 -24.70 4.71 6.45
C ASP A 365 -23.93 5.91 5.91
N ASN A 366 -23.35 5.75 4.72
CA ASN A 366 -22.60 6.77 3.99
C ASN A 366 -21.29 7.22 4.69
N LEU A 367 -20.79 6.46 5.69
CA LEU A 367 -19.52 6.70 6.35
C LEU A 367 -18.50 5.64 5.91
N TYR A 368 -17.36 6.10 5.38
CA TYR A 368 -16.26 5.28 4.91
C TYR A 368 -15.02 5.49 5.78
N PHE A 369 -14.22 4.43 5.96
CA PHE A 369 -12.97 4.49 6.70
C PHE A 369 -11.82 4.05 5.79
N ALA A 370 -10.70 4.78 5.79
CA ALA A 370 -9.56 4.40 4.98
C ALA A 370 -8.22 4.73 5.64
N GLY A 371 -7.25 3.87 5.42
CA GLY A 371 -5.88 4.04 5.90
C GLY A 371 -5.66 3.54 7.32
N GLN A 372 -4.85 4.25 8.08
CA GLN A 372 -4.34 3.79 9.37
C GLN A 372 -5.44 3.64 10.43
N VAL A 373 -6.53 4.36 10.31
CA VAL A 373 -7.72 4.21 11.17
C VAL A 373 -8.35 2.82 11.10
N ASN A 374 -8.07 2.04 10.05
CA ASN A 374 -8.46 0.64 9.89
C ASN A 374 -7.42 -0.35 10.43
N GLY A 375 -6.41 0.13 11.18
CA GLY A 375 -5.37 -0.72 11.76
C GLY A 375 -4.28 -1.16 10.76
N THR A 376 -4.08 -0.45 9.66
CA THR A 376 -2.96 -0.68 8.73
C THR A 376 -1.77 0.21 9.06
N THR A 377 -0.56 -0.22 8.67
CA THR A 377 0.65 0.62 8.71
C THR A 377 1.38 0.57 7.38
N GLY A 378 1.32 1.69 6.65
CA GLY A 378 2.02 1.91 5.38
C GLY A 378 1.31 2.94 4.53
N TYR A 379 2.08 3.71 3.80
CA TYR A 379 1.58 4.77 2.93
C TYR A 379 0.76 4.19 1.77
N GLU A 380 1.22 3.09 1.23
CA GLU A 380 0.65 2.39 0.07
C GLU A 380 -0.69 1.73 0.44
N GLU A 381 -0.76 1.08 1.60
CA GLU A 381 -1.99 0.49 2.11
C GLU A 381 -3.03 1.59 2.40
N ALA A 382 -2.58 2.74 2.89
CA ALA A 382 -3.46 3.87 3.15
C ALA A 382 -3.97 4.49 1.85
N ALA A 383 -3.09 4.73 0.86
CA ALA A 383 -3.44 5.26 -0.44
C ALA A 383 -4.45 4.37 -1.19
N ALA A 384 -4.22 3.05 -1.19
CA ALA A 384 -5.12 2.07 -1.81
C ALA A 384 -6.53 2.09 -1.20
N GLN A 385 -6.62 2.08 0.14
CA GLN A 385 -7.89 2.19 0.83
C GLN A 385 -8.58 3.53 0.54
N GLY A 386 -7.81 4.63 0.55
CA GLY A 386 -8.30 5.96 0.24
C GLY A 386 -8.90 6.05 -1.16
N LEU A 387 -8.18 5.56 -2.17
CA LEU A 387 -8.65 5.51 -3.56
C LEU A 387 -9.99 4.76 -3.65
N LEU A 388 -10.07 3.55 -3.08
CA LEU A 388 -11.29 2.75 -3.15
C LEU A 388 -12.45 3.38 -2.36
N ALA A 389 -12.18 3.94 -1.17
CA ALA A 389 -13.20 4.62 -0.36
C ALA A 389 -13.74 5.86 -1.09
N GLY A 390 -12.87 6.67 -1.72
CA GLY A 390 -13.26 7.83 -2.51
C GLY A 390 -14.12 7.47 -3.74
N ILE A 391 -13.74 6.41 -4.45
CA ILE A 391 -14.53 5.85 -5.56
C ILE A 391 -15.92 5.41 -5.04
N ASN A 392 -15.97 4.60 -4.00
CA ASN A 392 -17.22 4.05 -3.48
C ASN A 392 -18.13 5.13 -2.85
N ALA A 393 -17.55 6.12 -2.18
CA ALA A 393 -18.28 7.28 -1.68
C ALA A 393 -18.94 8.07 -2.82
N SER A 394 -18.23 8.27 -3.94
CA SER A 394 -18.79 8.94 -5.12
C SER A 394 -19.86 8.11 -5.82
N LEU A 395 -19.66 6.79 -5.97
CA LEU A 395 -20.68 5.88 -6.50
C LEU A 395 -21.96 5.90 -5.66
N ARG A 396 -21.83 5.96 -4.33
CA ARG A 396 -22.97 6.09 -3.42
C ARG A 396 -23.75 7.38 -3.65
N VAL A 397 -23.08 8.50 -3.90
CA VAL A 397 -23.72 9.79 -4.26
C VAL A 397 -24.52 9.67 -5.54
N GLU A 398 -24.01 8.92 -6.51
CA GLU A 398 -24.66 8.66 -7.81
C GLU A 398 -25.81 7.62 -7.71
N GLY A 399 -25.94 6.93 -6.56
CA GLY A 399 -26.89 5.82 -6.42
C GLY A 399 -26.46 4.55 -7.17
N ALA A 400 -25.18 4.45 -7.51
CA ALA A 400 -24.60 3.29 -8.20
C ALA A 400 -24.09 2.23 -7.21
N GLU A 401 -23.93 0.99 -7.70
CA GLU A 401 -23.38 -0.11 -6.92
C GLU A 401 -21.89 0.12 -6.60
N PRO A 402 -21.44 -0.21 -5.39
CA PRO A 402 -20.05 -0.08 -5.01
C PRO A 402 -19.17 -1.07 -5.78
N ILE A 403 -17.90 -0.69 -6.04
CA ILE A 403 -16.91 -1.62 -6.54
C ILE A 403 -16.22 -2.35 -5.39
N VAL A 404 -15.97 -3.63 -5.60
CA VAL A 404 -15.20 -4.51 -4.71
C VAL A 404 -14.20 -5.27 -5.56
N LEU A 405 -12.90 -5.07 -5.30
CA LEU A 405 -11.84 -5.81 -5.98
C LEU A 405 -11.67 -7.19 -5.31
N GLN A 406 -11.60 -8.23 -6.14
CA GLN A 406 -11.40 -9.59 -5.66
C GLN A 406 -9.92 -9.89 -5.37
N ARG A 407 -9.66 -10.96 -4.62
CA ARG A 407 -8.31 -11.37 -4.21
C ARG A 407 -7.41 -11.82 -5.37
N ASP A 408 -7.98 -12.24 -6.48
CA ASP A 408 -7.28 -12.63 -7.72
C ASP A 408 -7.20 -11.50 -8.76
N GLU A 409 -7.88 -10.38 -8.51
CA GLU A 409 -7.85 -9.19 -9.36
C GLU A 409 -6.77 -8.18 -8.93
N ALA A 410 -6.56 -8.01 -7.60
CA ALA A 410 -5.63 -7.01 -7.08
C ALA A 410 -5.08 -7.34 -5.70
N TYR A 411 -3.84 -6.91 -5.40
CA TYR A 411 -3.33 -6.81 -4.02
C TYR A 411 -4.20 -5.91 -3.15
N ILE A 412 -4.81 -4.87 -3.72
CA ILE A 412 -5.80 -4.01 -3.06
C ILE A 412 -7.00 -4.85 -2.61
N GLY A 413 -7.46 -5.79 -3.43
CA GLY A 413 -8.53 -6.74 -3.07
C GLY A 413 -8.12 -7.65 -1.92
N VAL A 414 -6.90 -8.20 -1.97
CA VAL A 414 -6.34 -9.01 -0.86
C VAL A 414 -6.25 -8.21 0.43
N LEU A 415 -5.77 -6.96 0.37
CA LEU A 415 -5.67 -6.05 1.52
C LEU A 415 -7.04 -5.85 2.19
N ILE A 416 -8.04 -5.48 1.42
CA ILE A 416 -9.36 -5.14 1.96
C ILE A 416 -10.08 -6.37 2.48
N ASP A 417 -10.03 -7.49 1.75
CA ASP A 417 -10.61 -8.75 2.21
C ASP A 417 -9.97 -9.23 3.52
N ASP A 418 -8.63 -9.18 3.64
CA ASP A 418 -7.95 -9.53 4.90
C ASP A 418 -8.41 -8.64 6.07
N LEU A 419 -8.53 -7.32 5.86
CA LEU A 419 -8.98 -6.40 6.89
C LEU A 419 -10.41 -6.70 7.35
N VAL A 420 -11.33 -6.83 6.42
CA VAL A 420 -12.77 -6.96 6.70
C VAL A 420 -13.11 -8.35 7.24
N MET A 421 -12.47 -9.41 6.71
CA MET A 421 -12.82 -10.79 7.05
C MET A 421 -12.00 -11.36 8.21
N LYS A 422 -10.72 -10.99 8.31
CA LYS A 422 -9.82 -11.50 9.36
C LYS A 422 -9.70 -10.55 10.54
N GLY A 423 -9.94 -9.24 10.30
CA GLY A 423 -9.65 -8.21 11.29
C GLY A 423 -8.13 -8.03 11.47
N VAL A 424 -7.78 -7.27 12.50
CA VAL A 424 -6.38 -6.97 12.83
C VAL A 424 -6.17 -7.09 14.33
N ASP A 425 -5.27 -7.98 14.73
CA ASP A 425 -4.82 -8.12 16.11
C ASP A 425 -3.53 -7.29 16.36
N GLU A 426 -2.81 -6.97 15.29
CA GLU A 426 -1.62 -6.12 15.23
C GLU A 426 -1.69 -5.23 13.97
N PRO A 427 -0.97 -4.11 13.90
CA PRO A 427 -0.99 -3.26 12.71
C PRO A 427 -0.68 -4.05 11.44
N TYR A 428 -1.69 -4.10 10.54
CA TYR A 428 -1.61 -4.87 9.30
C TYR A 428 -0.58 -4.30 8.33
N ARG A 429 0.14 -5.20 7.68
CA ARG A 429 1.08 -4.88 6.61
C ARG A 429 0.94 -5.88 5.48
N MET A 430 0.96 -5.39 4.23
CA MET A 430 0.91 -6.25 3.07
C MET A 430 2.26 -6.93 2.81
N PHE A 431 2.21 -8.21 2.47
CA PHE A 431 3.32 -9.05 2.01
C PHE A 431 2.90 -9.93 0.86
N THR A 432 3.85 -10.33 0.01
CA THR A 432 3.58 -11.24 -1.11
C THR A 432 3.04 -12.60 -0.67
N SER A 433 3.35 -13.02 0.57
CA SER A 433 2.81 -14.28 1.13
C SER A 433 1.31 -14.24 1.46
N ARG A 434 0.70 -13.06 1.51
CA ARG A 434 -0.74 -12.91 1.75
C ARG A 434 -1.57 -13.11 0.48
N ALA A 435 -0.96 -12.94 -0.70
CA ALA A 435 -1.61 -13.14 -1.98
C ALA A 435 -1.42 -14.59 -2.44
N GLU A 436 -2.52 -15.30 -2.61
CA GLU A 436 -2.56 -16.67 -3.12
C GLU A 436 -2.22 -16.69 -4.62
N TYR A 437 -2.66 -15.69 -5.36
CA TYR A 437 -2.56 -15.58 -6.83
C TYR A 437 -1.47 -14.59 -7.27
N ARG A 438 -0.31 -14.60 -6.60
CA ARG A 438 0.74 -13.59 -6.84
C ARG A 438 1.33 -13.62 -8.25
N ILE A 439 1.18 -14.72 -9.00
CA ILE A 439 1.60 -14.79 -10.41
C ILE A 439 0.62 -14.03 -11.31
N LEU A 440 -0.67 -13.98 -10.94
CA LEU A 440 -1.65 -13.14 -11.62
C LEU A 440 -1.48 -11.66 -11.24
N LEU A 441 -1.05 -11.37 -9.98
CA LEU A 441 -1.01 -10.04 -9.38
C LEU A 441 0.38 -9.38 -9.48
N ARG A 442 1.09 -9.55 -10.59
CA ARG A 442 2.42 -8.96 -10.77
C ARG A 442 2.34 -7.43 -10.90
N GLN A 443 3.44 -6.74 -10.57
CA GLN A 443 3.55 -5.30 -10.71
C GLN A 443 3.57 -4.85 -12.19
N ASP A 444 4.12 -5.69 -13.07
CA ASP A 444 4.26 -5.40 -14.49
C ASP A 444 2.91 -5.38 -15.24
N ASN A 445 1.95 -6.19 -14.81
CA ASN A 445 0.65 -6.35 -15.47
C ASN A 445 -0.52 -5.64 -14.75
N ALA A 446 -0.24 -4.73 -13.80
CA ALA A 446 -1.29 -4.04 -13.06
C ALA A 446 -2.21 -3.23 -13.98
N ASP A 447 -1.65 -2.59 -15.01
CA ASP A 447 -2.43 -1.87 -16.03
C ASP A 447 -3.35 -2.79 -16.83
N ARG A 448 -2.87 -3.97 -17.24
CA ARG A 448 -3.69 -4.97 -17.95
C ARG A 448 -4.91 -5.43 -17.15
N ARG A 449 -4.76 -5.48 -15.81
CA ARG A 449 -5.85 -5.90 -14.90
C ARG A 449 -6.83 -4.77 -14.58
N LEU A 450 -6.34 -3.54 -14.38
CA LEU A 450 -7.10 -2.49 -13.69
C LEU A 450 -7.35 -1.23 -14.52
N THR A 451 -6.55 -0.93 -15.56
CA THR A 451 -6.75 0.28 -16.38
C THR A 451 -8.12 0.32 -17.10
N PRO A 452 -8.66 -0.80 -17.62
CA PRO A 452 -10.02 -0.79 -18.17
C PRO A 452 -11.09 -0.41 -17.13
N LEU A 453 -10.94 -0.87 -15.89
CA LEU A 453 -11.82 -0.49 -14.79
C LEU A 453 -11.66 1.00 -14.43
N GLY A 454 -10.42 1.48 -14.31
CA GLY A 454 -10.13 2.89 -14.05
C GLY A 454 -10.73 3.84 -15.10
N TYR A 455 -10.67 3.44 -16.38
CA TYR A 455 -11.32 4.18 -17.46
C TYR A 455 -12.84 4.17 -17.34
N LYS A 456 -13.45 3.01 -17.10
CA LYS A 456 -14.91 2.90 -16.87
C LYS A 456 -15.39 3.76 -15.69
N LEU A 457 -14.56 3.92 -14.67
CA LEU A 457 -14.85 4.75 -13.49
C LEU A 457 -14.62 6.26 -13.74
N GLY A 458 -14.12 6.66 -14.90
CA GLY A 458 -13.81 8.06 -15.21
C GLY A 458 -12.54 8.60 -14.57
N LEU A 459 -11.67 7.71 -14.01
CA LEU A 459 -10.41 8.09 -13.38
C LEU A 459 -9.22 8.09 -14.35
N ILE A 460 -9.37 7.53 -15.52
CA ILE A 460 -8.36 7.50 -16.59
C ILE A 460 -8.90 8.24 -17.79
N SER A 461 -8.09 9.17 -18.33
CA SER A 461 -8.46 9.93 -19.52
C SER A 461 -8.49 9.04 -20.77
N GLU A 462 -9.28 9.44 -21.76
CA GLU A 462 -9.34 8.81 -23.09
C GLU A 462 -7.95 8.65 -23.70
N GLN A 463 -7.12 9.70 -23.64
CA GLN A 463 -5.76 9.65 -24.18
C GLN A 463 -4.88 8.60 -23.49
N ARG A 464 -4.94 8.49 -22.15
CA ARG A 464 -4.20 7.49 -21.41
C ARG A 464 -4.70 6.07 -21.71
N TYR A 465 -6.02 5.91 -21.89
CA TYR A 465 -6.62 4.63 -22.23
C TYR A 465 -6.28 4.19 -23.66
N GLN A 466 -6.20 5.11 -24.62
CA GLN A 466 -5.74 4.80 -25.98
C GLN A 466 -4.28 4.32 -25.99
N LYS A 467 -3.38 5.00 -25.29
CA LYS A 467 -1.97 4.57 -25.14
C LYS A 467 -1.85 3.19 -24.49
N TYR A 468 -2.67 2.93 -23.47
CA TYR A 468 -2.77 1.60 -22.87
C TYR A 468 -3.16 0.54 -23.93
N ASN A 469 -4.21 0.78 -24.71
CA ASN A 469 -4.66 -0.16 -25.75
C ASN A 469 -3.57 -0.40 -26.83
N GLU A 470 -2.86 0.64 -27.25
CA GLU A 470 -1.73 0.53 -28.16
C GLU A 470 -0.61 -0.35 -27.59
N LYS A 471 -0.22 -0.12 -26.33
CA LYS A 471 0.76 -0.95 -25.62
C LYS A 471 0.34 -2.42 -25.59
N ILE A 472 -0.89 -2.70 -25.16
CA ILE A 472 -1.41 -4.07 -25.07
C ILE A 472 -1.42 -4.74 -26.45
N SER A 473 -1.83 -4.00 -27.49
CA SER A 473 -1.82 -4.50 -28.88
C SER A 473 -0.40 -4.87 -29.34
N ARG A 474 0.61 -4.05 -29.03
CA ARG A 474 2.02 -4.35 -29.36
C ARG A 474 2.51 -5.62 -28.65
N VAL A 475 2.26 -5.74 -27.34
CA VAL A 475 2.66 -6.91 -26.54
C VAL A 475 1.98 -8.18 -27.05
N ASP A 476 0.67 -8.15 -27.26
CA ASP A 476 -0.11 -9.32 -27.71
C ASP A 476 0.27 -9.72 -29.15
N SER A 477 0.56 -8.76 -30.03
CA SER A 477 1.04 -9.03 -31.39
C SER A 477 2.42 -9.71 -31.37
N LEU A 478 3.33 -9.27 -30.48
CA LEU A 478 4.65 -9.89 -30.32
C LEU A 478 4.54 -11.33 -29.82
N ILE A 479 3.71 -11.58 -28.81
CA ILE A 479 3.45 -12.94 -28.29
C ILE A 479 2.86 -13.84 -29.38
N SER A 480 1.90 -13.34 -30.15
CA SER A 480 1.29 -14.05 -31.28
C SER A 480 2.32 -14.36 -32.37
N TYR A 481 3.16 -13.40 -32.70
CA TYR A 481 4.28 -13.61 -33.63
C TYR A 481 5.20 -14.73 -33.16
N CYS A 482 5.61 -14.72 -31.89
CA CYS A 482 6.46 -15.76 -31.30
C CYS A 482 5.81 -17.15 -31.35
N ARG A 483 4.50 -17.25 -31.17
CA ARG A 483 3.75 -18.53 -31.29
C ARG A 483 3.64 -19.06 -32.70
N THR A 484 3.55 -18.17 -33.68
CA THR A 484 3.32 -18.55 -35.09
C THR A 484 4.63 -18.77 -35.84
N GLN A 485 5.68 -17.99 -35.57
CA GLN A 485 6.94 -18.04 -36.27
C GLN A 485 7.94 -19.02 -35.64
N SER A 486 8.81 -19.56 -36.47
CA SER A 486 9.88 -20.48 -36.05
C SER A 486 11.25 -19.92 -36.42
N ALA A 487 12.21 -20.06 -35.50
CA ALA A 487 13.62 -19.81 -35.75
C ALA A 487 14.25 -20.99 -36.48
N LYS A 488 14.97 -20.72 -37.58
CA LYS A 488 15.79 -21.71 -38.25
C LYS A 488 17.11 -21.91 -37.52
N ILE A 489 17.68 -23.10 -37.58
CA ILE A 489 18.97 -23.42 -36.94
C ILE A 489 20.04 -22.40 -37.33
N CYS A 490 20.21 -22.14 -38.64
CA CYS A 490 21.24 -21.22 -39.14
C CYS A 490 21.06 -19.77 -38.66
N GLU A 491 19.86 -19.33 -38.25
CA GLU A 491 19.57 -17.99 -37.79
C GLU A 491 19.96 -17.80 -36.30
N ILE A 492 19.79 -18.84 -35.47
CA ILE A 492 19.96 -18.73 -34.00
C ILE A 492 21.24 -19.39 -33.46
N GLN A 493 21.89 -20.26 -34.27
CA GLN A 493 23.01 -21.08 -33.80
C GLN A 493 24.16 -20.28 -33.21
N ASN A 494 24.57 -19.18 -33.85
CA ASN A 494 25.64 -18.32 -33.36
C ASN A 494 25.30 -17.69 -32.00
N TYR A 495 24.04 -17.33 -31.78
CA TYR A 495 23.57 -16.80 -30.51
C TYR A 495 23.62 -17.86 -29.41
N LEU A 496 23.18 -19.09 -29.69
CA LEU A 496 23.26 -20.20 -28.71
C LEU A 496 24.71 -20.51 -28.34
N ILE A 497 25.60 -20.59 -29.33
CA ILE A 497 27.04 -20.84 -29.12
C ILE A 497 27.65 -19.72 -28.26
N SER A 498 27.29 -18.45 -28.50
CA SER A 498 27.80 -17.31 -27.70
C SER A 498 27.40 -17.37 -26.22
N LEU A 499 26.30 -18.07 -25.92
CA LEU A 499 25.82 -18.32 -24.56
C LEU A 499 26.31 -19.67 -23.97
N GLY A 500 27.12 -20.43 -24.71
CA GLY A 500 27.58 -21.76 -24.30
C GLY A 500 26.47 -22.82 -24.28
N LEU A 501 25.40 -22.59 -25.04
CA LEU A 501 24.25 -23.48 -25.10
C LEU A 501 24.36 -24.51 -26.23
N PRO A 502 23.78 -25.72 -26.06
CA PRO A 502 23.81 -26.75 -27.09
C PRO A 502 23.06 -26.33 -28.35
N GLU A 503 23.52 -26.88 -29.48
CA GLU A 503 22.92 -26.68 -30.79
C GLU A 503 21.50 -27.24 -30.86
N LEU A 504 20.64 -26.61 -31.68
CA LEU A 504 19.31 -27.14 -31.95
C LEU A 504 19.41 -28.25 -33.02
N SER A 505 18.69 -29.34 -32.82
CA SER A 505 18.56 -30.45 -33.78
C SER A 505 17.57 -30.13 -34.91
N HIS A 506 16.65 -29.21 -34.67
CA HIS A 506 15.61 -28.79 -35.64
C HIS A 506 15.13 -27.37 -35.32
N GLY A 507 14.47 -26.71 -36.26
CA GLY A 507 13.85 -25.41 -36.05
C GLY A 507 12.77 -25.49 -34.96
N LYS A 508 12.73 -24.47 -34.10
CA LYS A 508 11.76 -24.34 -32.97
C LYS A 508 10.93 -23.09 -33.10
N LYS A 509 9.73 -23.11 -32.54
CA LYS A 509 8.93 -21.89 -32.37
C LYS A 509 9.71 -20.90 -31.53
N ILE A 510 9.60 -19.62 -31.88
CA ILE A 510 10.25 -18.53 -31.08
C ILE A 510 9.67 -18.55 -29.67
N PHE A 511 8.39 -18.83 -29.51
CA PHE A 511 7.73 -19.01 -28.22
C PHE A 511 8.41 -20.08 -27.35
N ASP A 512 8.71 -21.26 -27.92
CA ASP A 512 9.37 -22.35 -27.18
C ASP A 512 10.81 -22.02 -26.78
N LEU A 513 11.48 -21.17 -27.57
CA LEU A 513 12.81 -20.64 -27.23
C LEU A 513 12.72 -19.62 -26.11
N ALA A 514 11.73 -18.72 -26.16
CA ALA A 514 11.50 -17.71 -25.13
C ALA A 514 11.02 -18.28 -23.78
N LEU A 515 10.46 -19.49 -23.75
CA LEU A 515 10.14 -20.22 -22.52
C LEU A 515 11.39 -20.65 -21.72
N ARG A 516 12.56 -20.75 -22.37
CA ARG A 516 13.79 -21.18 -21.73
C ARG A 516 14.31 -20.09 -20.79
N ASN A 517 14.76 -20.47 -19.60
CA ASN A 517 15.32 -19.53 -18.62
C ASN A 517 16.67 -18.95 -19.03
N ASP A 518 17.41 -19.67 -19.86
CA ASP A 518 18.75 -19.30 -20.36
C ASP A 518 18.71 -18.37 -21.59
N LEU A 519 17.51 -18.09 -22.12
CA LEU A 519 17.30 -17.18 -23.26
C LEU A 519 16.41 -16.01 -22.85
N THR A 520 16.74 -14.82 -23.36
CA THR A 520 15.88 -13.64 -23.22
C THR A 520 15.20 -13.31 -24.55
N LEU A 521 13.98 -12.77 -24.51
CA LEU A 521 13.28 -12.35 -25.72
C LEU A 521 14.04 -11.21 -26.43
N ALA A 522 14.63 -10.29 -25.68
CA ALA A 522 15.49 -9.24 -26.23
C ALA A 522 16.70 -9.82 -26.96
N GLY A 523 17.35 -10.85 -26.43
CA GLY A 523 18.44 -11.56 -27.09
C GLY A 523 17.98 -12.28 -28.36
N LEU A 524 16.80 -12.87 -28.36
CA LEU A 524 16.20 -13.47 -29.55
C LEU A 524 15.87 -12.42 -30.62
N VAL A 525 15.42 -11.22 -30.24
CA VAL A 525 15.23 -10.09 -31.17
C VAL A 525 16.54 -9.71 -31.83
N GLY A 526 17.64 -9.63 -31.07
CA GLY A 526 18.97 -9.33 -31.62
C GLY A 526 19.50 -10.44 -32.55
N ALA A 527 19.18 -11.70 -32.28
CA ALA A 527 19.68 -12.85 -33.02
C ALA A 527 18.85 -13.20 -34.29
N LEU A 528 17.58 -12.85 -34.34
CA LEU A 528 16.64 -13.26 -35.38
C LEU A 528 16.22 -12.06 -36.26
N PRO A 529 16.78 -11.89 -37.47
CA PRO A 529 16.52 -10.70 -38.33
C PRO A 529 15.04 -10.45 -38.63
N LYS A 530 14.24 -11.51 -38.78
CA LYS A 530 12.81 -11.40 -39.04
C LYS A 530 12.04 -10.89 -37.81
N LEU A 531 12.43 -11.32 -36.60
CA LEU A 531 11.86 -10.85 -35.37
C LEU A 531 12.26 -9.38 -35.11
N ALA A 532 13.54 -9.05 -35.33
CA ALA A 532 14.02 -7.67 -35.22
C ALA A 532 13.26 -6.72 -36.17
N LYS A 533 13.03 -7.15 -37.42
CA LYS A 533 12.24 -6.40 -38.40
C LYS A 533 10.80 -6.21 -37.90
N PHE A 534 10.15 -7.28 -37.42
CA PHE A 534 8.79 -7.22 -36.88
C PHE A 534 8.69 -6.23 -35.71
N VAL A 535 9.66 -6.29 -34.77
CA VAL A 535 9.73 -5.37 -33.63
C VAL A 535 9.84 -3.92 -34.09
N SER A 536 10.71 -3.63 -35.07
CA SER A 536 10.90 -2.28 -35.61
C SER A 536 9.66 -1.76 -36.38
N GLU A 537 9.06 -2.59 -37.22
CA GLU A 537 7.88 -2.21 -38.05
C GLU A 537 6.61 -1.96 -37.20
N ASN A 538 6.52 -2.55 -36.02
CA ASN A 538 5.38 -2.41 -35.12
C ASN A 538 5.68 -1.50 -33.91
N GLU A 539 6.79 -0.74 -33.93
CA GLU A 539 7.19 0.21 -32.88
C GLU A 539 7.19 -0.41 -31.46
N ILE A 540 7.54 -1.72 -31.37
CA ILE A 540 7.59 -2.46 -30.11
C ILE A 540 8.77 -1.98 -29.26
N THR A 541 8.50 -1.49 -28.06
CA THR A 541 9.51 -0.93 -27.16
C THR A 541 10.24 -2.01 -26.36
N ALA A 542 11.35 -1.64 -25.72
CA ALA A 542 12.07 -2.54 -24.81
C ALA A 542 11.18 -2.99 -23.63
N ALA A 543 10.31 -2.12 -23.12
CA ALA A 543 9.35 -2.45 -22.07
C ALA A 543 8.27 -3.45 -22.55
N ASP A 544 7.78 -3.29 -23.79
CA ASP A 544 6.83 -4.25 -24.39
C ASP A 544 7.49 -5.64 -24.56
N ILE A 545 8.79 -5.69 -24.91
CA ILE A 545 9.54 -6.94 -25.03
C ILE A 545 9.70 -7.62 -23.67
N GLU A 546 10.02 -6.86 -22.60
CA GLU A 546 10.13 -7.40 -21.24
C GLU A 546 8.80 -7.95 -20.74
N GLU A 547 7.69 -7.23 -20.95
CA GLU A 547 6.35 -7.71 -20.58
C GLU A 547 5.97 -8.96 -21.36
N ALA A 548 6.20 -9.00 -22.67
CA ALA A 548 5.95 -10.18 -23.51
C ALA A 548 6.79 -11.40 -23.06
N GLU A 549 8.06 -11.20 -22.69
CA GLU A 549 8.92 -12.24 -22.14
C GLU A 549 8.35 -12.83 -20.85
N ILE A 550 7.92 -11.96 -19.92
CA ILE A 550 7.32 -12.37 -18.65
C ILE A 550 6.03 -13.18 -18.92
N GLU A 551 5.13 -12.68 -19.76
CA GLU A 551 3.88 -13.38 -20.12
C GLU A 551 4.15 -14.75 -20.76
N ILE A 552 5.15 -14.86 -21.63
CA ILE A 552 5.54 -16.14 -22.25
C ILE A 552 6.08 -17.10 -21.16
N LYS A 553 7.07 -16.68 -20.37
CA LYS A 553 7.72 -17.53 -19.37
C LYS A 553 6.78 -18.01 -18.27
N TYR A 554 5.82 -17.18 -17.90
CA TYR A 554 4.83 -17.51 -16.87
C TYR A 554 3.55 -18.13 -17.40
N SER A 555 3.36 -18.28 -18.72
CA SER A 555 2.10 -18.71 -19.36
C SER A 555 1.48 -19.97 -18.74
N GLY A 556 2.29 -21.01 -18.49
CA GLY A 556 1.80 -22.25 -17.89
C GLY A 556 1.42 -22.13 -16.41
N TYR A 557 2.04 -21.20 -15.68
CA TYR A 557 1.69 -20.91 -14.28
C TYR A 557 0.43 -20.04 -14.21
N ILE A 558 0.32 -19.04 -15.07
CA ILE A 558 -0.85 -18.16 -15.19
C ILE A 558 -2.10 -18.99 -15.45
N GLU A 559 -2.04 -19.90 -16.39
CA GLU A 559 -3.18 -20.77 -16.73
C GLU A 559 -3.62 -21.63 -15.52
N ARG A 560 -2.67 -22.21 -14.79
CA ARG A 560 -2.97 -22.99 -13.58
C ARG A 560 -3.59 -22.14 -12.46
N GLU A 561 -3.05 -20.95 -12.20
CA GLU A 561 -3.62 -20.06 -11.18
C GLU A 561 -5.03 -19.60 -11.57
N ARG A 562 -5.29 -19.28 -12.83
CA ARG A 562 -6.65 -18.95 -13.32
C ARG A 562 -7.65 -20.08 -13.08
N GLN A 563 -7.28 -21.31 -13.38
CA GLN A 563 -8.14 -22.47 -13.12
C GLN A 563 -8.44 -22.68 -11.63
N VAL A 564 -7.49 -22.37 -10.76
CA VAL A 564 -7.69 -22.41 -9.29
C VAL A 564 -8.61 -21.28 -8.85
N ALA A 565 -8.39 -20.06 -9.35
CA ALA A 565 -9.22 -18.89 -9.05
C ALA A 565 -10.67 -19.12 -9.48
N GLU A 566 -10.92 -19.61 -10.70
CA GLU A 566 -12.25 -19.93 -11.20
C GLU A 566 -13.02 -20.93 -10.32
N LYS A 567 -12.32 -21.91 -9.74
CA LYS A 567 -12.96 -22.87 -8.82
C LYS A 567 -13.39 -22.18 -7.50
N LEU A 568 -12.59 -21.23 -7.01
CA LEU A 568 -12.90 -20.50 -5.77
C LEU A 568 -13.98 -19.45 -6.00
N HIS A 569 -14.09 -18.85 -7.19
CA HIS A 569 -15.18 -17.95 -7.56
C HIS A 569 -16.56 -18.59 -7.42
N ARG A 570 -16.67 -19.91 -7.56
CA ARG A 570 -17.95 -20.61 -7.32
C ARG A 570 -18.46 -20.43 -5.88
N LEU A 571 -17.57 -20.34 -4.90
CA LEU A 571 -17.94 -20.07 -3.51
C LEU A 571 -18.31 -18.60 -3.28
N GLU A 572 -17.69 -17.69 -4.02
CA GLU A 572 -18.01 -16.25 -3.98
C GLU A 572 -19.39 -15.95 -4.61
N ASN A 573 -19.82 -16.75 -5.55
CA ASN A 573 -21.13 -16.60 -6.20
C ASN A 573 -22.29 -17.11 -5.34
N ILE A 574 -22.03 -17.82 -4.23
CA ILE A 574 -23.08 -18.29 -3.33
C ILE A 574 -23.26 -17.25 -2.24
N THR A 575 -24.34 -16.49 -2.35
CA THR A 575 -24.68 -15.40 -1.44
C THR A 575 -25.32 -15.90 -0.17
N ILE A 576 -25.07 -15.19 0.93
CA ILE A 576 -25.70 -15.40 2.22
C ILE A 576 -26.67 -14.23 2.44
N PRO A 577 -27.95 -14.48 2.77
CA PRO A 577 -28.91 -13.41 3.01
C PRO A 577 -28.45 -12.44 4.10
N GLU A 578 -28.65 -11.15 3.86
CA GLU A 578 -28.35 -10.12 4.85
C GLU A 578 -29.17 -10.34 6.13
N GLY A 579 -28.52 -10.16 7.29
CA GLY A 579 -29.18 -10.34 8.59
C GLY A 579 -29.42 -11.80 9.00
N PHE A 580 -28.87 -12.80 8.28
CA PHE A 580 -29.00 -14.19 8.66
C PHE A 580 -28.42 -14.45 10.07
N ASP A 581 -29.20 -15.09 10.93
CA ASP A 581 -28.81 -15.46 12.30
C ASP A 581 -28.24 -16.89 12.34
N TYR A 582 -26.90 -16.95 12.46
CA TYR A 582 -26.18 -18.22 12.57
C TYR A 582 -26.35 -18.93 13.92
N SER A 583 -26.93 -18.26 14.94
CA SER A 583 -27.17 -18.86 16.27
C SER A 583 -28.10 -20.06 16.20
N SER A 584 -28.99 -20.07 15.22
CA SER A 584 -29.96 -21.17 14.98
C SER A 584 -29.32 -22.41 14.35
N MET A 585 -28.11 -22.33 13.80
CA MET A 585 -27.45 -23.44 13.10
C MET A 585 -26.59 -24.28 14.06
N GLN A 586 -27.18 -25.26 14.73
CA GLN A 586 -26.50 -26.12 15.69
C GLN A 586 -25.40 -27.02 15.08
N SER A 587 -25.42 -27.25 13.77
CA SER A 587 -24.42 -28.02 13.04
C SER A 587 -23.10 -27.23 12.79
N LEU A 588 -23.10 -25.93 13.04
CA LEU A 588 -21.88 -25.12 13.05
C LEU A 588 -21.20 -25.20 14.42
N THR A 589 -19.87 -25.08 14.45
CA THR A 589 -19.12 -24.93 15.71
C THR A 589 -19.54 -23.66 16.45
N ILE A 590 -19.38 -23.64 17.79
CA ILE A 590 -19.73 -22.44 18.59
C ILE A 590 -18.90 -21.24 18.14
N GLU A 591 -17.62 -21.45 17.89
CA GLU A 591 -16.70 -20.40 17.42
C GLU A 591 -17.14 -19.86 16.06
N ALA A 592 -17.45 -20.73 15.09
CA ALA A 592 -17.92 -20.33 13.78
C ALA A 592 -19.22 -19.50 13.87
N ARG A 593 -20.20 -19.92 14.68
CA ARG A 593 -21.46 -19.17 14.89
C ARG A 593 -21.22 -17.76 15.42
N GLN A 594 -20.37 -17.63 16.43
CA GLN A 594 -20.03 -16.33 17.03
C GLN A 594 -19.35 -15.41 16.02
N LYS A 595 -18.35 -15.92 15.28
CA LYS A 595 -17.59 -15.16 14.28
C LYS A 595 -18.44 -14.79 13.07
N LEU A 596 -19.23 -15.70 12.56
CA LEU A 596 -20.14 -15.44 11.44
C LEU A 596 -21.20 -14.38 11.79
N ASN A 597 -21.78 -14.43 12.99
CA ASN A 597 -22.72 -13.40 13.47
C ASN A 597 -22.05 -12.02 13.65
N ARG A 598 -20.77 -12.00 14.06
CA ARG A 598 -20.01 -10.75 14.24
C ARG A 598 -19.58 -10.14 12.91
N ILE A 599 -18.99 -10.96 12.02
CA ILE A 599 -18.36 -10.48 10.76
C ILE A 599 -19.41 -10.30 9.67
N ARG A 600 -20.47 -11.14 9.66
CA ARG A 600 -21.57 -11.11 8.69
C ARG A 600 -21.09 -11.16 7.24
N PRO A 601 -20.47 -12.28 6.82
CA PRO A 601 -20.04 -12.45 5.43
C PRO A 601 -21.25 -12.47 4.50
N THR A 602 -21.09 -11.93 3.30
CA THR A 602 -22.13 -11.88 2.27
C THR A 602 -22.08 -13.06 1.31
N THR A 603 -20.96 -13.82 1.32
CA THR A 603 -20.77 -15.00 0.47
C THR A 603 -20.16 -16.17 1.27
N ILE A 604 -20.30 -17.40 0.76
CA ILE A 604 -19.65 -18.56 1.36
C ILE A 604 -18.11 -18.47 1.20
N GLY A 605 -17.62 -17.92 0.10
CA GLY A 605 -16.20 -17.66 -0.08
C GLY A 605 -15.64 -16.77 1.03
N GLN A 606 -16.30 -15.66 1.35
CA GLN A 606 -15.95 -14.81 2.48
C GLN A 606 -15.99 -15.58 3.81
N ALA A 607 -17.07 -16.33 4.07
CA ALA A 607 -17.20 -17.13 5.29
C ALA A 607 -16.03 -18.10 5.48
N SER A 608 -15.55 -18.73 4.40
CA SER A 608 -14.44 -19.69 4.44
C SER A 608 -13.08 -19.08 4.84
N ARG A 609 -12.91 -17.75 4.70
CA ARG A 609 -11.68 -17.03 5.05
C ARG A 609 -11.67 -16.50 6.48
N ILE A 610 -12.77 -16.60 7.20
CA ILE A 610 -12.85 -16.17 8.61
C ILE A 610 -12.05 -17.15 9.48
N PRO A 611 -11.03 -16.69 10.23
CA PRO A 611 -10.28 -17.53 11.15
C PRO A 611 -11.22 -18.17 12.20
N GLY A 612 -11.21 -19.52 12.29
CA GLY A 612 -12.09 -20.28 13.18
C GLY A 612 -13.39 -20.79 12.53
N VAL A 613 -13.60 -20.51 11.25
CA VAL A 613 -14.58 -21.21 10.41
C VAL A 613 -13.87 -22.36 9.72
N SER A 614 -14.20 -23.59 10.09
CA SER A 614 -13.55 -24.80 9.56
C SER A 614 -14.10 -25.21 8.19
N PRO A 615 -13.40 -26.04 7.41
CA PRO A 615 -13.94 -26.62 6.19
C PRO A 615 -15.25 -27.40 6.41
N ALA A 616 -15.45 -27.99 7.58
CA ALA A 616 -16.70 -28.65 7.94
C ALA A 616 -17.84 -27.63 8.11
N ASP A 617 -17.58 -26.48 8.74
CA ASP A 617 -18.57 -25.40 8.85
C ASP A 617 -18.93 -24.84 7.48
N VAL A 618 -17.95 -24.69 6.58
CA VAL A 618 -18.18 -24.25 5.18
C VAL A 618 -19.09 -25.23 4.45
N ASN A 619 -18.89 -26.53 4.61
CA ASN A 619 -19.75 -27.54 4.02
C ASN A 619 -21.20 -27.45 4.56
N VAL A 620 -21.38 -27.16 5.84
CA VAL A 620 -22.70 -26.91 6.42
C VAL A 620 -23.39 -25.70 5.77
N LEU A 621 -22.64 -24.61 5.56
CA LEU A 621 -23.14 -23.43 4.85
C LEU A 621 -23.49 -23.73 3.38
N LEU A 622 -22.65 -24.52 2.68
CA LEU A 622 -22.89 -24.97 1.31
C LEU A 622 -24.19 -25.78 1.20
N VAL A 623 -24.45 -26.68 2.13
CA VAL A 623 -25.71 -27.45 2.16
C VAL A 623 -26.90 -26.51 2.37
N LYS A 624 -26.75 -25.46 3.15
CA LYS A 624 -27.84 -24.51 3.47
C LYS A 624 -28.14 -23.55 2.34
N PHE A 625 -27.09 -22.97 1.70
CA PHE A 625 -27.20 -21.86 0.76
C PHE A 625 -26.79 -22.21 -0.68
N GLY A 626 -26.11 -23.33 -0.89
CA GLY A 626 -25.57 -23.73 -2.19
C GLY A 626 -26.57 -24.42 -3.16
N ARG A 627 -27.88 -24.32 -2.86
CA ARG A 627 -28.95 -24.91 -3.68
C ARG A 627 -29.61 -23.89 -4.56
#